data_7acb217dbd4bd13fd28f2c8df7e99dc0
#
_entry.id   7acb217dbd4bd13fd28f2c8df7e99dc0
#
_cell.length_a   1.000
_cell.length_b   1.000
_cell.length_c   1.000
_cell.angle_alpha   90.00
_cell.angle_beta   90.00
_cell.angle_gamma   90.00
#
_symmetry.space_group_name_H-M   'P 1'
#
loop_
_entity.id
_entity.type
_entity.pdbx_description
1 polymer ?
#
loop_
_entity_poly.entity_id
_entity_poly.type
_entity_poly.pdbx_seq_one_letter_code
_entity_poly.pdbx_strand_id
1 'polypeptide(L)'
;GMLPGYIAETYTKTQTQIDLLNLCKFSNSRLIVDNVIGIDPTEKQVILKDRMPIKFDTLSINTGGEPNLDNIKGAKEFSIPIKPISKLVKVIDDIKRKILQSNEISISVIGGGAGGIELVLALNEYLKTIKSIKKIKINLISRGKYLAQAKNKFSQNCILSFLKDNKINVILKDEVVEIGPNFIKTLKGRIINSEFNFLVTPISPPKW
;
A
#
# COMPACT_ATOMS: atom_id res chain seq x y z
N GLY A 1 -10.54 4.11 0.87
CA GLY A 1 -10.15 5.43 0.40
C GLY A 1 -9.51 6.36 1.42
N MET A 2 -9.60 6.08 2.74
CA MET A 2 -9.12 7.05 3.78
C MET A 2 -7.65 6.85 4.19
N LEU A 3 -6.98 5.79 3.74
CA LEU A 3 -5.58 5.51 4.09
C LEU A 3 -4.60 6.65 3.73
N PRO A 4 -4.68 7.30 2.57
CA PRO A 4 -3.82 8.45 2.26
C PRO A 4 -3.99 9.59 3.26
N GLY A 5 -5.22 9.91 3.65
CA GLY A 5 -5.49 10.93 4.66
C GLY A 5 -5.00 10.57 6.06
N TYR A 6 -5.00 9.28 6.44
CA TYR A 6 -4.38 8.81 7.67
C TYR A 6 -2.84 9.00 7.64
N ILE A 7 -2.22 8.68 6.52
CA ILE A 7 -0.77 8.86 6.35
C ILE A 7 -0.39 10.34 6.42
N ALA A 8 -1.17 11.21 5.77
CA ALA A 8 -0.99 12.66 5.79
C ALA A 8 -1.46 13.34 7.08
N GLU A 9 -1.95 12.57 8.08
CA GLU A 9 -2.49 13.06 9.36
C GLU A 9 -3.74 13.96 9.24
N THR A 10 -4.44 13.91 8.10
CA THR A 10 -5.73 14.56 7.91
C THR A 10 -6.84 13.85 8.69
N TYR A 11 -6.71 12.55 8.86
CA TYR A 11 -7.63 11.70 9.63
C TYR A 11 -6.92 10.96 10.74
N THR A 12 -7.62 10.81 11.86
CA THR A 12 -7.19 9.92 12.95
C THR A 12 -7.42 8.46 12.57
N LYS A 13 -6.74 7.54 13.24
CA LYS A 13 -6.92 6.10 13.04
C LYS A 13 -8.39 5.69 13.23
N THR A 14 -9.06 6.20 14.26
CA THR A 14 -10.45 5.89 14.55
C THR A 14 -11.39 6.32 13.43
N GLN A 15 -11.17 7.50 12.82
CA GLN A 15 -11.97 7.99 11.70
C GLN A 15 -11.84 7.12 10.45
N THR A 16 -10.72 6.38 10.32
CA THR A 16 -10.48 5.50 9.15
C THR A 16 -10.99 4.08 9.32
N GLN A 17 -11.59 3.76 10.47
CA GLN A 17 -12.06 2.42 10.80
C GLN A 17 -13.58 2.38 10.94
N ILE A 18 -14.17 1.30 10.46
CA ILE A 18 -15.59 0.98 10.67
C ILE A 18 -15.66 -0.05 11.79
N ASP A 19 -16.41 0.26 12.86
CA ASP A 19 -16.69 -0.69 13.93
C ASP A 19 -17.71 -1.73 13.43
N LEU A 20 -17.19 -2.90 13.08
CA LEU A 20 -18.00 -4.00 12.57
C LEU A 20 -18.98 -4.54 13.61
N LEU A 21 -18.66 -4.47 14.92
CA LEU A 21 -19.58 -4.94 15.95
C LEU A 21 -20.82 -4.07 16.02
N ASN A 22 -20.67 -2.75 15.99
CA ASN A 22 -21.78 -1.82 15.97
C ASN A 22 -22.60 -1.93 14.67
N LEU A 23 -21.90 -2.08 13.54
CA LEU A 23 -22.54 -2.29 12.24
C LEU A 23 -23.38 -3.56 12.21
N CYS A 24 -22.86 -4.68 12.73
CA CYS A 24 -23.57 -5.95 12.81
C CYS A 24 -24.78 -5.88 13.75
N LYS A 25 -24.66 -5.17 14.88
CA LYS A 25 -25.82 -4.90 15.76
C LYS A 25 -26.92 -4.13 15.04
N PHE A 26 -26.53 -3.07 14.31
CA PHE A 26 -27.48 -2.25 13.55
C PHE A 26 -28.20 -3.05 12.46
N SER A 27 -27.47 -3.91 11.74
CA SER A 27 -28.02 -4.72 10.66
C SER A 27 -28.65 -6.07 11.13
N ASN A 28 -28.73 -6.28 12.45
CA ASN A 28 -29.17 -7.56 13.04
C ASN A 28 -28.41 -8.77 12.47
N SER A 29 -27.11 -8.60 12.25
CA SER A 29 -26.23 -9.62 11.68
C SER A 29 -25.29 -10.18 12.74
N ARG A 30 -24.84 -11.42 12.56
CA ARG A 30 -23.87 -12.05 13.46
C ARG A 30 -22.45 -11.79 12.97
N LEU A 31 -21.62 -11.19 13.82
CA LEU A 31 -20.17 -11.05 13.57
C LEU A 31 -19.44 -12.31 14.06
N ILE A 32 -18.70 -12.95 13.18
CA ILE A 32 -17.81 -14.07 13.50
C ILE A 32 -16.40 -13.64 13.16
N VAL A 33 -15.52 -13.61 14.17
CA VAL A 33 -14.11 -13.26 14.00
C VAL A 33 -13.28 -14.54 13.97
N ASP A 34 -12.79 -14.90 12.78
CA ASP A 34 -11.96 -16.07 12.54
C ASP A 34 -11.23 -15.92 11.19
N ASN A 35 -10.28 -16.81 10.92
CA ASN A 35 -9.61 -16.89 9.62
C ASN A 35 -10.34 -17.90 8.72
N VAL A 36 -10.75 -17.47 7.55
CA VAL A 36 -11.22 -18.36 6.50
C VAL A 36 -10.01 -19.06 5.88
N ILE A 37 -10.02 -20.39 5.86
CA ILE A 37 -8.94 -21.24 5.31
C ILE A 37 -9.39 -22.04 4.07
N GLY A 38 -10.67 -21.99 3.75
CA GLY A 38 -11.20 -22.65 2.57
C GLY A 38 -12.69 -22.38 2.38
N ILE A 39 -13.18 -22.75 1.20
CA ILE A 39 -14.60 -22.76 0.85
C ILE A 39 -14.89 -24.10 0.19
N ASP A 40 -15.91 -24.81 0.67
CA ASP A 40 -16.48 -25.97 0.00
C ASP A 40 -17.73 -25.53 -0.78
N PRO A 41 -17.64 -25.41 -2.11
CA PRO A 41 -18.78 -24.99 -2.92
C PRO A 41 -19.83 -26.09 -3.08
N THR A 42 -19.49 -27.36 -2.90
CA THR A 42 -20.40 -28.49 -3.02
C THR A 42 -21.30 -28.59 -1.81
N GLU A 43 -20.69 -28.54 -0.61
CA GLU A 43 -21.44 -28.55 0.65
C GLU A 43 -21.93 -27.15 1.05
N LYS A 44 -21.59 -26.11 0.26
CA LYS A 44 -21.89 -24.70 0.55
C LYS A 44 -21.44 -24.29 1.95
N GLN A 45 -20.16 -24.48 2.25
CA GLN A 45 -19.59 -24.20 3.55
C GLN A 45 -18.35 -23.33 3.45
N VAL A 46 -18.21 -22.38 4.40
CA VAL A 46 -16.98 -21.64 4.66
C VAL A 46 -16.22 -22.38 5.77
N ILE A 47 -14.97 -22.76 5.48
CA ILE A 47 -14.10 -23.47 6.41
C ILE A 47 -13.31 -22.46 7.20
N LEU A 48 -13.44 -22.50 8.52
CA LEU A 48 -12.78 -21.62 9.47
C LEU A 48 -11.61 -22.33 10.13
N LYS A 49 -10.63 -21.56 10.59
CA LYS A 49 -9.43 -22.11 11.22
C LYS A 49 -9.71 -22.69 12.60
N ASP A 50 -10.42 -21.92 13.43
CA ASP A 50 -10.56 -22.21 14.86
C ASP A 50 -12.02 -22.54 15.25
N ARG A 51 -12.93 -22.64 14.28
CA ARG A 51 -14.37 -22.90 14.49
C ARG A 51 -14.92 -23.94 13.51
N MET A 52 -16.12 -24.43 13.81
CA MET A 52 -16.87 -25.30 12.90
C MET A 52 -17.19 -24.54 11.59
N PRO A 53 -17.23 -25.26 10.44
CA PRO A 53 -17.64 -24.70 9.18
C PRO A 53 -19.01 -24.02 9.24
N ILE A 54 -19.21 -22.99 8.46
CA ILE A 54 -20.49 -22.25 8.39
C ILE A 54 -21.14 -22.51 7.04
N LYS A 55 -22.38 -23.00 7.06
CA LYS A 55 -23.20 -23.16 5.86
C LYS A 55 -23.69 -21.80 5.34
N PHE A 56 -23.85 -21.70 4.02
CA PHE A 56 -24.40 -20.51 3.37
C PHE A 56 -25.33 -20.90 2.21
N ASP A 57 -26.32 -20.07 1.94
CA ASP A 57 -27.12 -20.11 0.72
C ASP A 57 -26.47 -19.23 -0.36
N THR A 58 -26.04 -18.04 0.05
CA THR A 58 -25.34 -17.07 -0.78
C THR A 58 -24.09 -16.58 -0.03
N LEU A 59 -22.93 -16.56 -0.71
CA LEU A 59 -21.67 -16.11 -0.16
C LEU A 59 -21.15 -14.88 -0.91
N SER A 60 -20.89 -13.80 -0.16
CA SER A 60 -20.16 -12.64 -0.67
C SER A 60 -18.73 -12.65 -0.14
N ILE A 61 -17.75 -12.57 -1.04
CA ILE A 61 -16.33 -12.65 -0.71
C ILE A 61 -15.68 -11.28 -0.90
N ASN A 62 -15.18 -10.69 0.19
CA ASN A 62 -14.46 -9.42 0.18
C ASN A 62 -13.21 -9.47 1.08
N THR A 63 -12.39 -10.46 0.88
CA THR A 63 -11.18 -10.71 1.69
C THR A 63 -9.97 -9.88 1.28
N GLY A 64 -10.11 -9.09 0.21
CA GLY A 64 -8.99 -8.34 -0.37
C GLY A 64 -8.02 -9.25 -1.12
N GLY A 65 -6.75 -8.89 -1.16
CA GLY A 65 -5.72 -9.67 -1.84
C GLY A 65 -4.36 -9.45 -1.21
N GLU A 66 -3.43 -10.32 -1.56
CA GLU A 66 -2.05 -10.30 -1.11
C GLU A 66 -1.12 -9.73 -2.19
N PRO A 67 -0.11 -8.92 -1.82
CA PRO A 67 0.89 -8.45 -2.77
C PRO A 67 1.79 -9.61 -3.19
N ASN A 68 2.11 -9.67 -4.48
CA ASN A 68 3.12 -10.61 -4.96
C ASN A 68 4.51 -10.00 -4.73
N LEU A 69 5.25 -10.58 -3.78
CA LEU A 69 6.59 -10.14 -3.40
C LEU A 69 7.70 -11.03 -3.99
N ASP A 70 7.36 -12.14 -4.64
CA ASP A 70 8.34 -13.15 -5.09
C ASP A 70 9.14 -12.69 -6.32
N ASN A 71 8.61 -11.75 -7.08
CA ASN A 71 9.23 -11.30 -8.33
C ASN A 71 10.34 -10.26 -8.16
N ILE A 72 10.56 -9.77 -6.94
CA ILE A 72 11.57 -8.75 -6.66
C ILE A 72 12.49 -9.27 -5.55
N LYS A 73 13.78 -9.41 -5.85
CA LYS A 73 14.77 -9.88 -4.88
C LYS A 73 14.82 -8.94 -3.66
N GLY A 74 14.76 -9.51 -2.46
CA GLY A 74 14.77 -8.76 -1.19
C GLY A 74 13.48 -8.03 -0.85
N ALA A 75 12.41 -8.11 -1.68
CA ALA A 75 11.15 -7.42 -1.39
C ALA A 75 10.49 -7.87 -0.10
N LYS A 76 10.54 -9.16 0.23
CA LYS A 76 9.96 -9.70 1.48
C LYS A 76 10.57 -9.10 2.74
N GLU A 77 11.86 -8.76 2.69
CA GLU A 77 12.65 -8.30 3.83
C GLU A 77 12.74 -6.76 3.90
N PHE A 78 12.91 -6.12 2.76
CA PHE A 78 13.24 -4.68 2.68
C PHE A 78 12.14 -3.81 2.07
N SER A 79 10.95 -4.36 1.78
CA SER A 79 9.82 -3.55 1.34
C SER A 79 8.69 -3.49 2.35
N ILE A 80 7.89 -2.47 2.21
CA ILE A 80 6.70 -2.21 3.00
C ILE A 80 5.49 -2.39 2.06
N PRO A 81 4.84 -3.56 2.08
CA PRO A 81 3.66 -3.76 1.27
C PRO A 81 2.49 -2.95 1.83
N ILE A 82 1.73 -2.29 0.95
CA ILE A 82 0.57 -1.50 1.39
C ILE A 82 -0.65 -2.36 1.76
N LYS A 83 -0.61 -3.63 1.45
CA LYS A 83 -1.65 -4.60 1.86
C LYS A 83 -1.02 -5.77 2.61
N PRO A 84 -1.71 -6.35 3.58
CA PRO A 84 -3.00 -5.91 4.14
C PRO A 84 -2.87 -4.58 4.92
N ILE A 85 -3.89 -3.73 4.84
CA ILE A 85 -3.89 -2.37 5.44
C ILE A 85 -3.64 -2.40 6.96
N SER A 86 -4.13 -3.44 7.64
CA SER A 86 -3.93 -3.60 9.08
C SER A 86 -2.45 -3.72 9.49
N LYS A 87 -1.62 -4.35 8.66
CA LYS A 87 -0.16 -4.42 8.87
C LYS A 87 0.49 -3.08 8.56
N LEU A 88 0.08 -2.44 7.44
CA LEU A 88 0.64 -1.16 7.05
C LEU A 88 0.43 -0.08 8.11
N VAL A 89 -0.78 0.02 8.70
CA VAL A 89 -1.08 1.01 9.75
C VAL A 89 -0.13 0.88 10.94
N LYS A 90 0.21 -0.34 11.36
CA LYS A 90 1.20 -0.56 12.43
C LYS A 90 2.59 -0.09 12.05
N VAL A 91 3.01 -0.42 10.82
CA VAL A 91 4.35 -0.06 10.30
C VAL A 91 4.47 1.44 10.06
N ILE A 92 3.41 2.11 9.62
CA ILE A 92 3.42 3.58 9.39
C ILE A 92 3.74 4.34 10.68
N ASP A 93 3.18 3.95 11.82
CA ASP A 93 3.46 4.62 13.10
C ASP A 93 4.94 4.47 13.51
N ASP A 94 5.55 3.31 13.21
CA ASP A 94 6.98 3.06 13.46
C ASP A 94 7.86 3.88 12.50
N ILE A 95 7.47 3.97 11.23
CA ILE A 95 8.16 4.78 10.22
C ILE A 95 8.11 6.25 10.60
N LYS A 96 6.96 6.75 10.99
CA LYS A 96 6.79 8.14 11.44
C LYS A 96 7.73 8.48 12.61
N ARG A 97 7.87 7.58 13.59
CA ARG A 97 8.81 7.76 14.70
C ARG A 97 10.27 7.80 14.23
N LYS A 98 10.67 6.94 13.30
CA LYS A 98 12.03 6.96 12.72
C LYS A 98 12.28 8.25 11.92
N ILE A 99 11.31 8.69 11.14
CA ILE A 99 11.37 9.92 10.35
C ILE A 99 11.65 11.14 11.26
N LEU A 100 10.96 11.24 12.40
CA LEU A 100 11.14 12.34 13.34
C LEU A 100 12.55 12.42 13.95
N GLN A 101 13.30 11.33 13.95
CA GLN A 101 14.68 11.23 14.46
C GLN A 101 15.74 11.45 13.37
N SER A 102 15.33 11.64 12.13
CA SER A 102 16.23 11.73 10.97
C SER A 102 16.34 13.16 10.43
N ASN A 103 17.54 13.52 9.95
CA ASN A 103 17.77 14.80 9.27
C ASN A 103 17.57 14.70 7.74
N GLU A 104 17.76 13.53 7.18
CA GLU A 104 17.58 13.24 5.75
C GLU A 104 16.68 12.01 5.60
N ILE A 105 15.77 12.05 4.65
CA ILE A 105 14.84 10.97 4.38
C ILE A 105 14.82 10.65 2.89
N SER A 106 14.89 9.36 2.58
CA SER A 106 14.70 8.85 1.22
C SER A 106 13.61 7.78 1.19
N ILE A 107 12.56 8.07 0.44
CA ILE A 107 11.38 7.20 0.31
C ILE A 107 11.18 6.85 -1.16
N SER A 108 10.86 5.60 -1.44
CA SER A 108 10.45 5.19 -2.76
C SER A 108 9.11 4.45 -2.72
N VAL A 109 8.23 4.81 -3.63
CA VAL A 109 6.96 4.13 -3.89
C VAL A 109 7.08 3.39 -5.22
N ILE A 110 6.94 2.07 -5.18
CA ILE A 110 7.08 1.18 -6.33
C ILE A 110 5.68 0.77 -6.79
N GLY A 111 5.26 1.33 -7.92
CA GLY A 111 3.93 1.12 -8.50
C GLY A 111 3.29 2.43 -8.92
N GLY A 112 3.13 2.65 -10.22
CA GLY A 112 2.59 3.89 -10.83
C GLY A 112 1.07 3.88 -11.03
N GLY A 113 0.33 3.01 -10.33
CA GLY A 113 -1.13 3.02 -10.30
C GLY A 113 -1.70 4.15 -9.43
N ALA A 114 -3.03 4.30 -9.40
CA ALA A 114 -3.69 5.32 -8.58
C ALA A 114 -3.25 5.25 -7.11
N GLY A 115 -3.24 4.05 -6.51
CA GLY A 115 -2.82 3.87 -5.12
C GLY A 115 -1.37 4.28 -4.84
N GLY A 116 -0.45 4.11 -5.81
CA GLY A 116 0.94 4.57 -5.66
C GLY A 116 1.06 6.09 -5.71
N ILE A 117 0.28 6.74 -6.58
CA ILE A 117 0.23 8.19 -6.67
C ILE A 117 -0.37 8.79 -5.39
N GLU A 118 -1.49 8.25 -4.92
CA GLU A 118 -2.12 8.68 -3.67
C GLU A 118 -1.18 8.51 -2.48
N LEU A 119 -0.48 7.38 -2.40
CA LEU A 119 0.47 7.12 -1.32
C LEU A 119 1.66 8.08 -1.34
N VAL A 120 2.28 8.29 -2.51
CA VAL A 120 3.46 9.16 -2.59
C VAL A 120 3.12 10.61 -2.27
N LEU A 121 1.92 11.06 -2.65
CA LEU A 121 1.43 12.40 -2.30
C LEU A 121 1.12 12.52 -0.80
N ALA A 122 0.47 11.52 -0.21
CA ALA A 122 0.18 11.50 1.22
C ALA A 122 1.46 11.51 2.08
N LEU A 123 2.47 10.74 1.70
CA LEU A 123 3.79 10.75 2.33
C LEU A 123 4.48 12.12 2.19
N ASN A 124 4.39 12.72 1.02
CA ASN A 124 4.95 14.04 0.77
C ASN A 124 4.28 15.13 1.64
N GLU A 125 2.95 15.11 1.77
CA GLU A 125 2.24 16.04 2.65
C GLU A 125 2.63 15.84 4.11
N TYR A 126 2.71 14.61 4.57
CA TYR A 126 3.19 14.32 5.93
C TYR A 126 4.60 14.88 6.17
N LEU A 127 5.53 14.63 5.25
CA LEU A 127 6.91 15.08 5.40
C LEU A 127 7.07 16.60 5.41
N LYS A 128 6.19 17.34 4.71
CA LYS A 128 6.17 18.82 4.75
C LYS A 128 5.84 19.38 6.13
N THR A 129 5.14 18.63 6.97
CA THR A 129 4.81 19.07 8.34
C THR A 129 6.01 19.02 9.29
N ILE A 130 7.05 18.24 8.93
CA ILE A 130 8.20 17.96 9.80
C ILE A 130 9.33 18.95 9.51
N LYS A 131 9.44 19.97 10.34
CA LYS A 131 10.45 21.05 10.17
C LYS A 131 11.90 20.61 10.41
N SER A 132 12.13 19.51 11.12
CA SER A 132 13.48 19.02 11.45
C SER A 132 14.22 18.39 10.26
N ILE A 133 13.50 17.95 9.23
CA ILE A 133 14.10 17.27 8.08
C ILE A 133 14.67 18.30 7.11
N LYS A 134 16.00 18.24 6.90
CA LYS A 134 16.70 19.15 5.99
C LYS A 134 16.67 18.71 4.54
N LYS A 135 16.52 17.40 4.29
CA LYS A 135 16.59 16.84 2.94
C LYS A 135 15.60 15.69 2.78
N ILE A 136 14.70 15.87 1.83
CA ILE A 136 13.69 14.89 1.49
C ILE A 136 13.90 14.46 0.04
N LYS A 137 13.98 13.14 -0.18
CA LYS A 137 13.97 12.53 -1.51
C LYS A 137 12.80 11.57 -1.60
N ILE A 138 11.89 11.83 -2.52
CA ILE A 138 10.75 10.96 -2.76
C ILE A 138 10.77 10.52 -4.21
N ASN A 139 10.69 9.21 -4.45
CA ASN A 139 10.65 8.60 -5.77
C ASN A 139 9.33 7.86 -5.99
N LEU A 140 8.77 7.98 -7.17
CA LEU A 140 7.71 7.12 -7.69
C LEU A 140 8.26 6.33 -8.86
N ILE A 141 8.35 5.01 -8.74
CA ILE A 141 8.96 4.14 -9.73
C ILE A 141 7.87 3.27 -10.37
N SER A 142 7.80 3.25 -11.69
CA SER A 142 6.83 2.47 -12.45
C SER A 142 7.44 1.81 -13.66
N ARG A 143 7.18 0.50 -13.85
CA ARG A 143 7.53 -0.21 -15.07
C ARG A 143 6.71 0.26 -16.28
N GLY A 144 5.53 0.81 -16.02
CA GLY A 144 4.63 1.31 -17.05
C GLY A 144 5.10 2.60 -17.70
N LYS A 145 4.61 2.84 -18.92
CA LYS A 145 4.80 4.11 -19.65
C LYS A 145 3.91 5.22 -19.09
N TYR A 146 2.79 4.85 -18.53
CA TYR A 146 1.75 5.78 -18.07
C TYR A 146 1.45 5.57 -16.59
N LEU A 147 1.15 6.68 -15.89
CA LEU A 147 0.67 6.68 -14.53
C LEU A 147 -0.86 6.51 -14.49
N ALA A 148 -1.37 5.86 -13.43
CA ALA A 148 -2.80 5.62 -13.20
C ALA A 148 -3.55 5.01 -14.41
N GLN A 149 -2.83 4.32 -15.32
CA GLN A 149 -3.38 3.79 -16.58
C GLN A 149 -4.01 4.86 -17.50
N ALA A 150 -3.77 6.13 -17.22
CA ALA A 150 -4.28 7.23 -18.02
C ALA A 150 -3.57 7.29 -19.38
N LYS A 151 -4.19 6.77 -20.42
CA LYS A 151 -3.64 6.75 -21.79
C LYS A 151 -3.74 8.12 -22.47
N ASN A 152 -4.60 8.99 -21.99
CA ASN A 152 -4.77 10.34 -22.52
C ASN A 152 -3.55 11.20 -22.17
N LYS A 153 -2.98 11.87 -23.18
CA LYS A 153 -1.79 12.72 -23.05
C LYS A 153 -2.02 13.90 -22.09
N PHE A 154 -3.18 14.49 -22.10
CA PHE A 154 -3.53 15.60 -21.21
C PHE A 154 -3.50 15.15 -19.75
N SER A 155 -4.20 14.06 -19.43
CA SER A 155 -4.22 13.52 -18.06
C SER A 155 -2.82 13.12 -17.56
N GLN A 156 -1.98 12.54 -18.45
CA GLN A 156 -0.59 12.22 -18.10
C GLN A 156 0.22 13.48 -17.78
N ASN A 157 0.09 14.52 -18.61
CA ASN A 157 0.81 15.77 -18.37
C ASN A 157 0.37 16.43 -17.06
N CYS A 158 -0.92 16.44 -16.74
CA CYS A 158 -1.43 16.97 -15.47
C CYS A 158 -0.85 16.20 -14.27
N ILE A 159 -0.87 14.87 -14.29
CA ILE A 159 -0.32 14.05 -13.21
C ILE A 159 1.18 14.30 -13.06
N LEU A 160 1.94 14.27 -14.13
CA LEU A 160 3.39 14.46 -14.11
C LEU A 160 3.78 15.87 -13.63
N SER A 161 3.07 16.92 -14.11
CA SER A 161 3.28 18.28 -13.64
C SER A 161 3.02 18.38 -12.15
N PHE A 162 1.89 17.86 -11.67
CA PHE A 162 1.54 17.90 -10.25
C PHE A 162 2.57 17.19 -9.36
N LEU A 163 3.06 16.01 -9.78
CA LEU A 163 4.11 15.29 -9.05
C LEU A 163 5.42 16.07 -9.05
N LYS A 164 5.79 16.69 -10.18
CA LYS A 164 7.00 17.53 -10.30
C LYS A 164 6.92 18.78 -9.42
N ASP A 165 5.77 19.46 -9.40
CA ASP A 165 5.55 20.65 -8.56
C ASP A 165 5.65 20.30 -7.07
N ASN A 166 5.31 19.07 -6.71
CA ASN A 166 5.50 18.50 -5.39
C ASN A 166 6.91 17.90 -5.15
N LYS A 167 7.88 18.15 -6.06
CA LYS A 167 9.28 17.68 -5.96
C LYS A 167 9.42 16.16 -5.87
N ILE A 168 8.47 15.41 -6.40
CA ILE A 168 8.50 13.96 -6.47
C ILE A 168 9.23 13.54 -7.75
N ASN A 169 10.29 12.75 -7.60
CA ASN A 169 11.04 12.20 -8.72
C ASN A 169 10.29 11.01 -9.33
N VAL A 170 9.91 11.10 -10.60
CA VAL A 170 9.13 10.07 -11.29
C VAL A 170 10.00 9.31 -12.27
N ILE A 171 10.11 7.99 -12.08
CA ILE A 171 10.87 7.09 -12.94
C ILE A 171 9.89 6.14 -13.63
N LEU A 172 9.71 6.32 -14.93
CA LEU A 172 8.82 5.51 -15.77
C LEU A 172 9.59 4.55 -16.67
N LYS A 173 8.92 3.51 -17.17
CA LYS A 173 9.48 2.47 -18.06
C LYS A 173 10.74 1.81 -17.46
N ASP A 174 10.77 1.65 -16.16
CA ASP A 174 11.88 1.01 -15.49
C ASP A 174 11.34 0.12 -14.37
N GLU A 175 11.75 -1.13 -14.35
CA GLU A 175 11.24 -2.15 -13.45
C GLU A 175 12.21 -2.34 -12.28
N VAL A 176 11.68 -2.41 -11.07
CA VAL A 176 12.47 -2.74 -9.89
C VAL A 176 12.70 -4.24 -9.87
N VAL A 177 13.97 -4.65 -9.76
CA VAL A 177 14.38 -6.07 -9.73
C VAL A 177 14.97 -6.48 -8.39
N GLU A 178 15.48 -5.53 -7.61
CA GLU A 178 16.07 -5.80 -6.30
C GLU A 178 15.80 -4.64 -5.34
N ILE A 179 15.51 -4.97 -4.09
CA ILE A 179 15.36 -4.02 -2.98
C ILE A 179 16.32 -4.48 -1.88
N GLY A 180 17.17 -3.59 -1.42
CA GLY A 180 18.06 -3.80 -0.29
C GLY A 180 17.72 -2.89 0.90
N PRO A 181 18.53 -2.93 1.96
CA PRO A 181 18.27 -2.15 3.18
C PRO A 181 18.11 -0.64 2.93
N ASN A 182 18.94 -0.10 2.01
CA ASN A 182 18.98 1.34 1.73
C ASN A 182 19.04 1.63 0.21
N PHE A 183 18.68 0.70 -0.64
CA PHE A 183 18.72 0.89 -2.08
C PHE A 183 17.64 0.11 -2.82
N ILE A 184 17.36 0.60 -4.01
CA ILE A 184 16.56 -0.08 -5.03
C ILE A 184 17.41 -0.19 -6.30
N LYS A 185 17.42 -1.38 -6.92
CA LYS A 185 18.02 -1.62 -8.22
C LYS A 185 16.95 -1.87 -9.28
N THR A 186 17.10 -1.22 -10.41
CA THR A 186 16.15 -1.38 -11.53
C THR A 186 16.76 -2.24 -12.64
N LEU A 187 15.89 -2.73 -13.53
CA LEU A 187 16.29 -3.56 -14.68
C LEU A 187 17.26 -2.81 -15.62
N LYS A 188 17.14 -1.48 -15.70
CA LYS A 188 18.07 -0.62 -16.48
C LYS A 188 19.37 -0.30 -15.78
N GLY A 189 19.64 -0.95 -14.64
CA GLY A 189 20.91 -0.79 -13.90
C GLY A 189 20.96 0.45 -13.02
N ARG A 190 19.87 1.19 -12.82
CA ARG A 190 19.85 2.32 -11.88
C ARG A 190 19.93 1.82 -10.46
N ILE A 191 20.73 2.47 -9.63
CA ILE A 191 20.77 2.29 -8.18
C ILE A 191 20.21 3.56 -7.55
N ILE A 192 19.15 3.42 -6.77
CA ILE A 192 18.43 4.53 -6.12
C ILE A 192 18.56 4.35 -4.62
N ASN A 193 19.14 5.32 -3.94
CA ASN A 193 19.16 5.32 -2.48
C ASN A 193 17.74 5.48 -1.96
N SER A 194 17.29 4.57 -1.11
CA SER A 194 15.95 4.56 -0.55
C SER A 194 15.93 3.78 0.76
N GLU A 195 15.55 4.46 1.82
CA GLU A 195 15.45 3.90 3.17
C GLU A 195 14.11 3.21 3.39
N PHE A 196 13.03 3.82 2.91
CA PHE A 196 11.67 3.27 3.03
C PHE A 196 11.12 2.94 1.66
N ASN A 197 10.88 1.66 1.42
CA ASN A 197 10.49 1.13 0.11
C ASN A 197 9.04 0.62 0.15
N PHE A 198 8.07 1.45 -0.24
CA PHE A 198 6.66 1.06 -0.30
C PHE A 198 6.36 0.33 -1.59
N LEU A 199 5.76 -0.87 -1.47
CA LEU A 199 5.41 -1.69 -2.61
C LEU A 199 3.91 -1.67 -2.87
N VAL A 200 3.52 -1.05 -3.99
CA VAL A 200 2.14 -0.86 -4.44
C VAL A 200 1.93 -1.66 -5.73
N THR A 201 2.12 -2.97 -5.63
CA THR A 201 1.95 -3.87 -6.78
C THR A 201 0.52 -4.37 -6.89
N PRO A 202 0.14 -4.91 -8.07
CA PRO A 202 -1.10 -5.65 -8.19
C PRO A 202 -1.20 -6.75 -7.14
N ILE A 203 -2.39 -6.98 -6.67
CA ILE A 203 -2.72 -8.00 -5.68
C ILE A 203 -3.21 -9.26 -6.35
N SER A 204 -2.90 -10.39 -5.76
CA SER A 204 -3.47 -11.69 -6.09
C SER A 204 -4.54 -12.09 -5.07
N PRO A 205 -5.57 -12.84 -5.45
CA PRO A 205 -6.50 -13.40 -4.48
C PRO A 205 -5.77 -14.30 -3.46
N PRO A 206 -6.33 -14.50 -2.26
CA PRO A 206 -5.81 -15.46 -1.31
C PRO A 206 -5.71 -16.87 -1.93
N LYS A 207 -4.79 -17.69 -1.42
CA LYS A 207 -4.51 -19.02 -2.00
C LYS A 207 -5.47 -20.14 -1.56
N TRP A 208 -6.46 -19.82 -0.70
CA TRP A 208 -7.49 -20.76 -0.24
C TRP A 208 -8.71 -20.77 -1.14
#